data_8cd92c1550286c6b16c7537711d9c3cf
#
_entry.id   8cd92c1550286c6b16c7537711d9c3cf
#
_cell.length_a   1.000
_cell.length_b   1.000
_cell.length_c   1.000
_cell.angle_alpha   90.00
_cell.angle_beta   90.00
_cell.angle_gamma   90.00
#
_symmetry.space_group_name_H-M   'P 1'
#
loop_
_entity.id
_entity.type
_entity.pdbx_description
1 polymer ?
#
loop_
_entity_poly.entity_id
_entity_poly.type
_entity_poly.pdbx_seq_one_letter_code
_entity_poly.pdbx_strand_id
1 'polypeptide(L)'
;MNTVFLLMAEHSAAIVPLESICEKYFGMSTTTAAKKAKAGLLPVPAFRGGESQKATWLVNLTDLAAYLDKKRAAAAADQVEAA
;
A
#
# COMPACT_ATOMS: atom_id res chain seq x y z
N MET A 1 7.41 -18.31 -1.51
CA MET A 1 6.59 -17.58 -2.47
C MET A 1 6.73 -16.08 -2.23
N ASN A 2 6.81 -15.29 -3.27
CA ASN A 2 7.11 -13.85 -3.21
C ASN A 2 5.85 -13.06 -2.84
N THR A 3 5.97 -12.08 -1.94
CA THR A 3 4.84 -11.24 -1.52
C THR A 3 4.17 -10.54 -2.70
N VAL A 4 4.94 -10.05 -3.67
CA VAL A 4 4.37 -9.37 -4.84
C VAL A 4 3.53 -10.33 -5.68
N PHE A 5 3.94 -11.58 -5.84
CA PHE A 5 3.15 -12.58 -6.55
C PHE A 5 1.82 -12.87 -5.85
N LEU A 6 1.85 -12.97 -4.52
CA LEU A 6 0.64 -13.20 -3.75
C LEU A 6 -0.34 -12.04 -3.89
N LEU A 7 0.16 -10.81 -3.83
CA LEU A 7 -0.67 -9.62 -4.01
C LEU A 7 -1.25 -9.54 -5.42
N MET A 8 -0.43 -9.81 -6.44
CA MET A 8 -0.90 -9.80 -7.82
C MET A 8 -1.96 -10.87 -8.07
N ALA A 9 -1.80 -12.05 -7.48
CA ALA A 9 -2.79 -13.11 -7.58
C ALA A 9 -4.09 -12.72 -6.90
N GLU A 10 -4.03 -12.10 -5.71
CA GLU A 10 -5.20 -11.67 -4.96
C GLU A 10 -5.98 -10.59 -5.70
N HIS A 11 -5.29 -9.61 -6.27
CA HIS A 11 -5.92 -8.46 -6.91
C HIS A 11 -6.05 -8.61 -8.43
N SER A 12 -5.43 -9.62 -9.01
CA SER A 12 -5.42 -9.87 -10.47
C SER A 12 -4.89 -8.69 -11.27
N ALA A 13 -3.95 -7.94 -10.69
CA ALA A 13 -3.38 -6.75 -11.32
C ALA A 13 -2.04 -6.41 -10.68
N ALA A 14 -1.20 -5.66 -11.40
CA ALA A 14 0.07 -5.15 -10.88
C ALA A 14 -0.09 -3.78 -10.21
N ILE A 15 -1.12 -3.03 -10.59
CA ILE A 15 -1.42 -1.69 -10.08
C ILE A 15 -2.89 -1.69 -9.66
N VAL A 16 -3.16 -1.17 -8.47
CA VAL A 16 -4.51 -1.18 -7.90
C VAL A 16 -4.89 0.22 -7.40
N PRO A 17 -6.20 0.54 -7.35
CA PRO A 17 -6.64 1.78 -6.73
C PRO A 17 -6.28 1.82 -5.25
N LEU A 18 -5.85 2.98 -4.77
CA LEU A 18 -5.54 3.17 -3.35
C LEU A 18 -6.74 2.82 -2.46
N GLU A 19 -7.94 3.17 -2.89
CA GLU A 19 -9.17 2.90 -2.14
C GLU A 19 -9.42 1.41 -1.89
N SER A 20 -8.86 0.54 -2.74
CA SER A 20 -9.02 -0.92 -2.61
C SER A 20 -8.14 -1.51 -1.51
N ILE A 21 -7.09 -0.81 -1.11
CA ILE A 21 -6.08 -1.37 -0.20
C ILE A 21 -5.87 -0.56 1.08
N CYS A 22 -6.34 0.69 1.13
CA CYS A 22 -6.01 1.57 2.26
C CYS A 22 -6.56 1.08 3.60
N GLU A 23 -7.76 0.53 3.63
CA GLU A 23 -8.32 0.02 4.88
C GLU A 23 -7.66 -1.28 5.33
N LYS A 24 -7.41 -2.18 4.39
CA LYS A 24 -6.85 -3.50 4.68
C LYS A 24 -5.39 -3.42 5.12
N TYR A 25 -4.57 -2.63 4.43
CA TYR A 25 -3.13 -2.64 4.65
C TYR A 25 -2.62 -1.44 5.43
N PHE A 26 -3.29 -0.30 5.37
CA PHE A 26 -2.86 0.91 6.06
C PHE A 26 -3.77 1.29 7.22
N GLY A 27 -4.92 0.64 7.36
CA GLY A 27 -5.85 0.89 8.46
C GLY A 27 -6.46 2.28 8.44
N MET A 28 -6.60 2.89 7.28
CA MET A 28 -7.17 4.23 7.16
C MET A 28 -8.32 4.26 6.17
N SER A 29 -9.24 5.22 6.34
CA SER A 29 -10.36 5.40 5.43
C SER A 29 -9.89 5.91 4.06
N THR A 30 -10.74 5.74 3.05
CA THR A 30 -10.44 6.23 1.69
C THR A 30 -10.23 7.74 1.67
N THR A 31 -11.00 8.50 2.46
CA THR A 31 -10.86 9.95 2.54
C THR A 31 -9.50 10.34 3.13
N THR A 32 -9.10 9.70 4.23
CA THR A 32 -7.81 9.95 4.88
C THR A 32 -6.66 9.55 3.95
N ALA A 33 -6.79 8.40 3.29
CA ALA A 33 -5.76 7.93 2.36
C ALA A 33 -5.56 8.91 1.20
N ALA A 34 -6.64 9.43 0.63
CA ALA A 34 -6.58 10.41 -0.46
C ALA A 34 -5.89 11.70 -0.02
N LYS A 35 -6.21 12.18 1.20
CA LYS A 35 -5.56 13.38 1.76
C LYS A 35 -4.07 13.16 1.95
N LYS A 36 -3.67 12.02 2.48
CA LYS A 36 -2.26 11.69 2.69
C LYS A 36 -1.53 11.50 1.36
N ALA A 37 -2.18 10.91 0.37
CA ALA A 37 -1.61 10.77 -0.96
C ALA A 37 -1.30 12.13 -1.58
N LYS A 38 -2.23 13.06 -1.49
CA LYS A 38 -2.06 14.41 -2.00
C LYS A 38 -0.92 15.15 -1.29
N ALA A 39 -0.77 14.92 0.00
CA ALA A 39 0.28 15.55 0.82
C ALA A 39 1.62 14.83 0.76
N GLY A 40 1.70 13.68 0.09
CA GLY A 40 2.92 12.88 0.03
C GLY A 40 3.27 12.19 1.34
N LEU A 41 2.27 11.90 2.18
CA LEU A 41 2.47 11.33 3.51
C LEU A 41 2.13 9.84 3.60
N LEU A 42 1.82 9.19 2.49
CA LEU A 42 1.57 7.74 2.49
C LEU A 42 2.87 6.96 2.68
N PRO A 43 2.79 5.78 3.32
CA PRO A 43 3.97 4.92 3.49
C PRO A 43 4.48 4.27 2.20
N VAL A 44 3.70 4.35 1.12
CA VAL A 44 4.09 3.87 -0.21
C VAL A 44 3.83 4.96 -1.23
N PRO A 45 4.57 4.98 -2.37
CA PRO A 45 4.29 5.93 -3.44
C PRO A 45 2.90 5.71 -4.01
N ALA A 46 2.14 6.78 -4.19
CA ALA A 46 0.86 6.76 -4.87
C ALA A 46 0.90 7.77 -6.01
N PHE A 47 0.23 7.46 -7.10
CA PHE A 47 0.20 8.32 -8.28
C PHE A 47 -1.19 8.32 -8.89
N ARG A 48 -1.49 9.33 -9.68
CA ARG A 48 -2.77 9.41 -10.39
C ARG A 48 -2.62 8.84 -11.79
N GLY A 49 -3.62 8.08 -12.22
CA GLY A 49 -3.63 7.49 -13.55
C GLY A 49 -3.90 8.49 -14.67
N GLY A 50 -4.26 9.73 -14.33
CA GLY A 50 -4.53 10.79 -15.28
C GLY A 50 -4.20 12.15 -14.68
N GLU A 51 -4.29 13.20 -15.50
CA GLU A 51 -3.96 14.56 -15.07
C GLU A 51 -5.13 15.26 -14.36
N SER A 52 -6.33 14.71 -14.44
CA SER A 52 -7.53 15.28 -13.80
C SER A 52 -7.43 15.15 -12.28
N GLN A 53 -7.92 16.16 -11.55
CA GLN A 53 -8.03 16.09 -10.10
C GLN A 53 -9.00 15.00 -9.63
N LYS A 54 -9.85 14.52 -10.53
CA LYS A 54 -10.78 13.43 -10.25
C LYS A 54 -10.16 12.06 -10.54
N ALA A 55 -8.95 12.02 -11.07
CA ALA A 55 -8.29 10.75 -11.35
C ALA A 55 -8.05 9.98 -10.05
N THR A 56 -8.28 8.67 -10.10
CA THR A 56 -8.10 7.78 -8.95
C THR A 56 -6.62 7.67 -8.59
N TRP A 57 -6.32 7.69 -7.30
CA TRP A 57 -4.97 7.38 -6.82
C TRP A 57 -4.69 5.89 -7.00
N LEU A 58 -3.51 5.58 -7.50
CA LEU A 58 -3.08 4.22 -7.80
C LEU A 58 -1.82 3.88 -7.02
N VAL A 59 -1.66 2.60 -6.70
CA VAL A 59 -0.48 2.08 -6.01
C VAL A 59 0.05 0.87 -6.77
N ASN A 60 1.36 0.82 -6.97
CA ASN A 60 2.01 -0.33 -7.57
C ASN A 60 2.19 -1.42 -6.50
N LEU A 61 1.77 -2.65 -6.80
CA LEU A 61 1.83 -3.74 -5.83
C LEU A 61 3.26 -4.11 -5.45
N THR A 62 4.26 -3.82 -6.28
CA THR A 62 5.67 -4.00 -5.91
C THR A 62 6.03 -3.11 -4.73
N ASP A 63 5.57 -1.85 -4.72
CA ASP A 63 5.82 -0.94 -3.61
C ASP A 63 5.08 -1.37 -2.36
N LEU A 64 3.84 -1.83 -2.50
CA LEU A 64 3.06 -2.35 -1.38
C LEU A 64 3.72 -3.59 -0.78
N ALA A 65 4.22 -4.49 -1.62
CA ALA A 65 4.93 -5.70 -1.15
C ALA A 65 6.16 -5.33 -0.33
N ALA A 66 6.95 -4.36 -0.78
CA ALA A 66 8.12 -3.89 -0.04
C ALA A 66 7.73 -3.31 1.32
N TYR A 67 6.66 -2.55 1.37
CA TYR A 67 6.13 -1.99 2.62
C TYR A 67 5.71 -3.10 3.59
N LEU A 68 4.97 -4.09 3.11
CA LEU A 68 4.50 -5.19 3.94
C LEU A 68 5.66 -6.04 4.46
N ASP A 69 6.64 -6.33 3.61
CA ASP A 69 7.82 -7.10 4.00
C ASP A 69 8.62 -6.35 5.09
N LYS A 70 8.74 -5.04 4.96
CA LYS A 70 9.42 -4.21 5.96
C LYS A 70 8.68 -4.21 7.29
N LYS A 71 7.36 -4.10 7.27
CA LYS A 71 6.52 -4.14 8.48
C LYS A 71 6.61 -5.51 9.16
N ARG A 72 6.59 -6.57 8.38
CA ARG A 72 6.71 -7.93 8.90
C ARG A 72 8.07 -8.15 9.55
N ALA A 73 9.15 -7.69 8.92
CA ALA A 73 10.49 -7.80 9.47
C ALA A 73 10.64 -7.03 10.80
N ALA A 74 10.05 -5.83 10.87
CA ALA A 74 10.06 -5.04 12.11
C ALA A 74 9.29 -5.74 13.22
N ALA A 75 8.13 -6.32 12.92
CA ALA A 75 7.33 -7.06 13.88
C ALA A 75 8.07 -8.30 14.39
N ALA A 76 8.77 -9.02 13.52
CA ALA A 76 9.55 -10.19 13.90
C ALA A 76 10.72 -9.81 14.82
N ALA A 77 11.40 -8.69 14.53
CA ALA A 77 12.48 -8.19 15.37
C ALA A 77 11.97 -7.78 16.76
N ASP A 78 10.84 -7.07 16.83
CA ASP A 78 10.22 -6.67 18.08
C ASP A 78 9.83 -7.88 18.93
N GLN A 79 9.29 -8.91 18.28
CA GLN A 79 8.90 -10.13 18.98
C GLN A 79 10.09 -10.86 19.55
N VAL A 80 11.21 -10.91 18.83
CA VAL A 80 12.45 -11.53 19.31
C VAL A 80 12.99 -10.75 20.50
N GLU A 81 12.96 -9.43 20.48
CA GLU A 81 13.41 -8.59 21.58
C GLU A 81 12.52 -8.74 22.82
N ALA A 82 11.22 -8.95 22.61
CA ALA A 82 10.27 -9.12 23.70
C ALA A 82 10.39 -10.49 24.39
N ALA A 83 10.98 -11.45 23.70
CA ALA A 83 11.18 -12.78 24.24
C ALA A 83 12.44 -12.83 25.11
#